data_8487d8391c3b490f12573b399f69ffb9
#
_entry.id   8487d8391c3b490f12573b399f69ffb9
#
_cell.length_a   1.000
_cell.length_b   1.000
_cell.length_c   1.000
_cell.angle_alpha   90.00
_cell.angle_beta   90.00
_cell.angle_gamma   90.00
#
_symmetry.space_group_name_H-M   'P 1'
#
loop_
_entity.id
_entity.type
_entity.pdbx_description
1 polymer ?
#
loop_
_entity_poly.entity_id
_entity_poly.type
_entity_poly.pdbx_seq_one_letter_code
_entity_poly.pdbx_strand_id
1 'polypeptide(L)' 'KEPKYTVKVKATKQYLSNDEMGPHFDPSFRSNFTKSDLEKLGLGWVFDCEGMEVEKVGK' A
#
# COMPACT_ATOMS: atom_id res chain seq x y z
N LYS A 1 2.17 18.83 -2.25
CA LYS A 1 1.45 17.59 -2.54
C LYS A 1 2.15 16.41 -1.95
N GLU A 2 1.36 15.49 -1.46
CA GLU A 2 1.91 14.30 -0.83
C GLU A 2 2.28 13.29 -1.91
N PRO A 3 3.42 12.62 -1.73
CA PRO A 3 3.77 11.54 -2.65
C PRO A 3 2.82 10.36 -2.45
N LYS A 4 2.72 9.56 -3.48
CA LYS A 4 1.90 8.36 -3.43
C LYS A 4 2.79 7.13 -3.39
N TYR A 5 2.27 6.09 -2.79
CA TYR A 5 3.04 4.86 -2.57
C TYR A 5 2.20 3.66 -2.96
N THR A 6 2.88 2.59 -3.35
CA THR A 6 2.26 1.28 -3.48
C THR A 6 2.81 0.39 -2.38
N VAL A 7 2.00 -0.53 -1.91
CA VAL A 7 2.36 -1.42 -0.82
C VAL A 7 2.25 -2.86 -1.32
N LYS A 8 3.31 -3.63 -1.11
CA LYS A 8 3.34 -5.02 -1.57
C LYS A 8 3.82 -5.91 -0.44
N VAL A 9 3.19 -7.09 -0.32
CA VAL A 9 3.63 -8.13 0.60
C VAL A 9 4.74 -8.91 -0.08
N LYS A 10 5.93 -8.91 0.52
CA LYS A 10 7.07 -9.57 -0.11
C LYS A 10 6.87 -11.06 -0.28
N ALA A 11 6.27 -11.70 0.72
CA ALA A 11 6.13 -13.16 0.70
C ALA A 11 5.16 -13.62 -0.38
N THR A 12 4.03 -12.96 -0.52
CA THR A 12 3.00 -13.37 -1.46
C THR A 12 3.04 -12.61 -2.76
N LYS A 13 3.75 -11.48 -2.78
CA LYS A 13 3.85 -10.59 -3.94
C LYS A 13 2.51 -10.00 -4.34
N GLN A 14 1.64 -9.83 -3.35
CA GLN A 14 0.35 -9.19 -3.56
C GLN A 14 0.44 -7.73 -3.18
N TYR A 15 -0.31 -6.91 -3.91
CA TYR A 15 -0.35 -5.47 -3.67
C TYR A 15 -1.58 -5.09 -2.87
N LEU A 16 -1.43 -4.08 -2.05
CA LEU A 16 -2.56 -3.52 -1.33
C LEU A 16 -3.43 -2.72 -2.29
N SER A 17 -4.72 -3.04 -2.30
CA SER A 17 -5.70 -2.37 -3.14
C SER A 17 -6.82 -1.84 -2.27
N ASN A 18 -7.48 -0.81 -2.74
CA ASN A 18 -8.60 -0.22 -2.01
C ASN A 18 -9.70 0.10 -3.02
N ASP A 19 -10.83 -0.58 -2.89
CA ASP A 19 -11.97 -0.37 -3.76
C ASP A 19 -13.24 -0.36 -2.93
N GLU A 20 -14.38 -0.64 -3.56
CA GLU A 20 -15.66 -0.60 -2.87
C GLU A 20 -15.73 -1.56 -1.70
N MET A 21 -14.97 -2.66 -1.80
CA MET A 21 -14.93 -3.65 -0.74
C MET A 21 -14.03 -3.24 0.41
N GLY A 22 -13.27 -2.17 0.25
CA GLY A 22 -12.32 -1.73 1.24
C GLY A 22 -10.91 -2.20 0.92
N PRO A 23 -9.97 -1.97 1.85
CA PRO A 23 -8.59 -2.36 1.61
C PRO A 23 -8.43 -3.88 1.61
N HIS A 24 -7.66 -4.38 0.65
CA HIS A 24 -7.39 -5.82 0.55
C HIS A 24 -6.15 -6.00 -0.30
N PHE A 25 -5.65 -7.23 -0.36
CA PHE A 25 -4.47 -7.55 -1.15
C PHE A 25 -4.87 -8.30 -2.41
N ASP A 26 -4.22 -7.94 -3.52
CA ASP A 26 -4.55 -8.51 -4.82
C ASP A 26 -3.26 -8.73 -5.60
N PRO A 27 -3.09 -9.90 -6.23
CA PRO A 27 -1.84 -10.18 -6.94
C PRO A 27 -1.64 -9.36 -8.21
N SER A 28 -2.72 -8.87 -8.82
CA SER A 28 -2.60 -8.21 -10.11
C SER A 28 -3.07 -6.76 -10.10
N PHE A 29 -3.69 -6.31 -9.05
CA PHE A 29 -4.24 -4.96 -8.98
C PHE A 29 -3.69 -4.22 -7.79
N ARG A 30 -3.31 -2.96 -7.98
CA ARG A 30 -2.75 -2.17 -6.89
C ARG A 30 -3.31 -0.76 -6.94
N SER A 31 -3.40 -0.14 -5.78
CA SER A 31 -3.84 1.23 -5.64
C SER A 31 -2.67 2.08 -5.15
N ASN A 32 -2.78 3.36 -5.41
CA ASN A 32 -1.79 4.32 -4.92
C ASN A 32 -2.31 4.96 -3.65
N PHE A 33 -1.46 5.08 -2.66
CA PHE A 33 -1.84 5.63 -1.36
C PHE A 33 -0.88 6.73 -0.96
N THR A 34 -1.41 7.80 -0.36
CA THR A 34 -0.55 8.74 0.35
C THR A 34 -0.29 8.17 1.75
N LYS A 35 0.71 8.74 2.42
CA LYS A 35 0.98 8.33 3.79
C LYS A 35 -0.24 8.57 4.67
N SER A 36 -0.93 9.69 4.46
CA SER A 36 -2.14 9.97 5.22
C SER A 36 -3.21 8.94 4.97
N ASP A 37 -3.36 8.49 3.72
CA ASP A 37 -4.34 7.47 3.41
C ASP A 37 -4.06 6.19 4.19
N LEU A 38 -2.79 5.78 4.21
CA LEU A 38 -2.41 4.56 4.91
C LEU A 38 -2.65 4.69 6.40
N GLU A 39 -2.37 5.86 6.97
CA GLU A 39 -2.60 6.07 8.37
C GLU A 39 -4.10 6.02 8.71
N LYS A 40 -4.93 6.55 7.85
CA LYS A 40 -6.38 6.51 8.06
C LYS A 40 -6.92 5.09 8.03
N LEU A 41 -6.29 4.23 7.24
CA LEU A 41 -6.67 2.83 7.15
C LEU A 41 -6.06 1.99 8.27
N GLY A 42 -5.26 2.60 9.13
CA GLY A 42 -4.59 1.88 10.19
C GLY A 42 -3.39 1.09 9.70
N LEU A 43 -2.82 1.49 8.57
CA LEU A 43 -1.73 0.76 7.93
C LEU A 43 -0.43 1.54 7.90
N GLY A 44 -0.30 2.55 8.75
CA GLY A 44 0.94 3.34 8.79
C GLY A 44 2.16 2.51 9.13
N TRP A 45 1.97 1.38 9.78
CA TRP A 45 3.06 0.51 10.18
C TRP A 45 3.78 -0.14 9.00
N VAL A 46 3.19 -0.11 7.81
CA VAL A 46 3.80 -0.78 6.65
C VAL A 46 5.14 -0.17 6.28
N PHE A 47 5.35 1.10 6.63
CA PHE A 47 6.63 1.74 6.32
C PHE A 47 7.78 1.17 7.14
N ASP A 48 7.47 0.54 8.27
CA ASP A 48 8.49 0.00 9.16
C ASP A 48 8.51 -1.52 9.19
N CYS A 49 7.72 -2.15 8.35
CA CYS A 49 7.60 -3.60 8.36
C CYS A 49 8.47 -4.22 7.29
N GLU A 50 9.38 -5.11 7.69
CA GLU A 50 10.29 -5.74 6.74
C GLU A 50 9.56 -6.66 5.75
N GLY A 51 8.41 -7.21 6.17
CA GLY A 51 7.64 -8.07 5.30
C GLY A 51 6.86 -7.34 4.21
N MET A 52 6.86 -6.03 4.28
CA MET A 52 6.11 -5.20 3.34
C MET A 52 7.08 -4.34 2.55
N GLU A 53 6.82 -4.23 1.28
CA GLU A 53 7.63 -3.39 0.41
C GLU A 53 6.79 -2.19 -0.02
N VAL A 54 7.24 -1.01 0.36
CA VAL A 54 6.54 0.24 0.04
C VAL A 54 7.38 1.02 -0.96
N GLU A 55 6.82 1.29 -2.13
CA GLU A 55 7.52 2.00 -3.16
C GLU A 55 6.83 3.31 -3.47
N LYS A 56 7.62 4.34 -3.70
CA LYS A 56 7.10 5.63 -4.10
C LYS A 56 6.72 5.58 -5.58
N VAL A 57 5.53 6.06 -5.89
CA VAL A 57 4.99 6.01 -7.24
C VAL A 57 5.45 7.22 -8.03
N GLY A 58 5.97 6.93 -9.22
CA GLY A 58 6.31 7.96 -10.17
C GLY A 58 7.25 8.98 -9.59
N LYS A 59 6.93 10.20 -9.88
CA LYS A 59 7.79 11.27 -9.41
C LYS A 59 7.00 12.41 -8.91
#